data_770041ec7ba41ad40c64dea1e95a9982
#
_entry.id   770041ec7ba41ad40c64dea1e95a9982
#
_cell.length_a   1.000
_cell.length_b   1.000
_cell.length_c   1.000
_cell.angle_alpha   90.00
_cell.angle_beta   90.00
_cell.angle_gamma   90.00
#
_symmetry.space_group_name_H-M   'P 1'
#
loop_
_entity.id
_entity.type
_entity.pdbx_description
1 polymer ?
#
loop_
_entity_poly.entity_id
_entity_poly.type
_entity_poly.pdbx_seq_one_letter_code
_entity_poly.pdbx_strand_id
1 'polypeptide(L)'
;MSQLTFWLVRFAGNPRKPQAALDKATAIRQKQLAEFNEEEKDLLESISALKSAVTVLSKHNSLLQVPRSHMVGVAATVQNEMQKHAALLQGVLTHKERKAVSSFIQAPEDYFDAEPTFKQSYAPQSGEIFGILKQMKETFETNLSFM
;
A
#
# COMPACT_ATOMS: atom_id res chain seq x y z
N MET A 1 2.66 2.39 66.00
CA MET A 1 2.43 2.75 64.58
C MET A 1 1.64 1.62 63.93
N SER A 2 0.49 1.92 63.40
CA SER A 2 -0.34 0.92 62.75
C SER A 2 0.31 0.47 61.44
N GLN A 3 0.18 -0.78 61.09
CA GLN A 3 0.69 -1.33 59.82
C GLN A 3 0.19 -0.58 58.59
N LEU A 4 -0.97 0.03 58.68
CA LEU A 4 -1.55 0.88 57.64
C LEU A 4 -0.71 2.12 57.31
N THR A 5 -0.12 2.77 58.30
CA THR A 5 0.77 3.92 58.12
C THR A 5 2.06 3.52 57.43
N PHE A 6 2.57 2.33 57.74
CA PHE A 6 3.76 1.79 57.10
C PHE A 6 3.55 1.48 55.62
N TRP A 7 2.39 0.91 55.29
CA TRP A 7 1.98 0.64 53.92
C TRP A 7 1.77 1.93 53.11
N LEU A 8 1.10 2.92 53.69
CA LEU A 8 0.91 4.23 53.04
C LEU A 8 2.23 4.96 52.76
N VAL A 9 3.15 4.92 53.71
CA VAL A 9 4.48 5.52 53.50
C VAL A 9 5.29 4.77 52.46
N ARG A 10 5.14 3.46 52.39
CA ARG A 10 5.85 2.65 51.38
C ARG A 10 5.27 2.84 49.98
N PHE A 11 3.94 3.05 49.85
CA PHE A 11 3.30 3.41 48.59
C PHE A 11 3.54 4.88 48.22
N ALA A 12 3.54 5.78 49.18
CA ALA A 12 3.84 7.19 48.94
C ALA A 12 5.34 7.46 48.78
N GLY A 13 6.20 6.50 49.11
CA GLY A 13 7.64 6.67 49.23
C GLY A 13 8.41 6.80 47.90
N ASN A 14 7.75 6.59 46.75
CA ASN A 14 8.45 6.82 45.47
C ASN A 14 7.48 7.23 44.35
N PRO A 15 6.98 8.47 44.40
CA PRO A 15 6.09 9.00 43.37
C PRO A 15 6.76 9.14 41.98
N ARG A 16 8.10 9.00 41.90
CA ARG A 16 8.83 9.11 40.65
C ARG A 16 8.69 7.89 39.76
N LYS A 17 8.54 6.67 40.32
CA LYS A 17 8.41 5.44 39.51
C LYS A 17 7.09 5.39 38.71
N PRO A 18 5.91 5.63 39.29
CA PRO A 18 4.66 5.70 38.51
C PRO A 18 4.67 6.80 37.45
N GLN A 19 5.26 7.97 37.78
CA GLN A 19 5.34 9.08 36.84
C GLN A 19 6.26 8.74 35.66
N ALA A 20 7.44 8.14 35.91
CA ALA A 20 8.34 7.71 34.85
C ALA A 20 7.70 6.64 33.94
N ALA A 21 6.95 5.70 34.51
CA ALA A 21 6.23 4.69 33.74
C ALA A 21 5.11 5.33 32.88
N LEU A 22 4.39 6.31 33.42
CA LEU A 22 3.37 7.06 32.70
C LEU A 22 3.96 7.87 31.54
N ASP A 23 5.06 8.58 31.79
CA ASP A 23 5.78 9.36 30.78
C ASP A 23 6.27 8.46 29.63
N LYS A 24 6.84 7.30 29.96
CA LYS A 24 7.26 6.32 28.98
C LYS A 24 6.11 5.76 28.17
N ALA A 25 4.98 5.42 28.82
CA ALA A 25 3.78 4.94 28.14
C ALA A 25 3.19 6.01 27.22
N THR A 26 3.16 7.25 27.66
CA THR A 26 2.71 8.39 26.85
C THR A 26 3.59 8.60 25.62
N ALA A 27 4.90 8.54 25.78
CA ALA A 27 5.86 8.66 24.67
C ALA A 27 5.68 7.53 23.66
N ILE A 28 5.46 6.30 24.10
CA ILE A 28 5.19 5.15 23.24
C ILE A 28 3.89 5.36 22.45
N ARG A 29 2.82 5.79 23.11
CA ARG A 29 1.53 6.07 22.44
C ARG A 29 1.64 7.18 21.41
N GLN A 30 2.36 8.24 21.72
CA GLN A 30 2.60 9.35 20.77
C GLN A 30 3.36 8.86 19.53
N LYS A 31 4.37 8.01 19.73
CA LYS A 31 5.13 7.41 18.64
C LYS A 31 4.23 6.51 17.79
N GLN A 32 3.46 5.64 18.41
CA GLN A 32 2.52 4.74 17.71
C GLN A 32 1.47 5.51 16.92
N LEU A 33 0.97 6.62 17.48
CA LEU A 33 0.01 7.48 16.78
C LEU A 33 0.64 8.15 15.56
N ALA A 34 1.88 8.62 15.67
CA ALA A 34 2.61 9.22 14.55
C ALA A 34 2.86 8.20 13.44
N GLU A 35 3.31 6.98 13.80
CA GLU A 35 3.50 5.88 12.87
C GLU A 35 2.19 5.50 12.17
N PHE A 36 1.11 5.38 12.93
CA PHE A 36 -0.23 5.09 12.38
C PHE A 36 -0.70 6.15 11.38
N ASN A 37 -0.55 7.42 11.71
CA ASN A 37 -0.94 8.51 10.82
C ASN A 37 -0.11 8.53 9.53
N GLU A 38 1.17 8.19 9.62
CA GLU A 38 2.05 8.09 8.46
C GLU A 38 1.65 6.92 7.56
N GLU A 39 1.39 5.75 8.15
CA GLU A 39 0.93 4.57 7.41
C GLU A 39 -0.43 4.80 6.75
N GLU A 40 -1.37 5.43 7.45
CA GLU A 40 -2.68 5.79 6.90
C GLU A 40 -2.52 6.74 5.71
N LYS A 41 -1.71 7.76 5.84
CA LYS A 41 -1.41 8.70 4.76
C LYS A 41 -0.81 8.00 3.55
N ASP A 42 0.18 7.14 3.77
CA ASP A 42 0.83 6.37 2.72
C ASP A 42 -0.16 5.47 1.97
N LEU A 43 -1.05 4.78 2.67
CA LEU A 43 -2.07 3.95 2.04
C LEU A 43 -3.07 4.79 1.23
N LEU A 44 -3.49 5.94 1.75
CA LEU A 44 -4.38 6.85 1.02
C LEU A 44 -3.74 7.38 -0.26
N GLU A 45 -2.48 7.76 -0.21
CA GLU A 45 -1.72 8.21 -1.39
C GLU A 45 -1.57 7.08 -2.40
N SER A 46 -1.29 5.86 -1.96
CA SER A 46 -1.17 4.68 -2.80
C SER A 46 -2.49 4.30 -3.47
N ILE A 47 -3.58 4.34 -2.74
CA ILE A 47 -4.94 4.12 -3.29
C ILE A 47 -5.26 5.15 -4.37
N SER A 48 -4.96 6.42 -4.13
CA SER A 48 -5.15 7.50 -5.09
C SER A 48 -4.31 7.30 -6.35
N ALA A 49 -3.05 6.93 -6.20
CA ALA A 49 -2.13 6.66 -7.31
C ALA A 49 -2.61 5.46 -8.16
N LEU A 50 -3.01 4.38 -7.52
CA LEU A 50 -3.55 3.21 -8.23
C LEU A 50 -4.89 3.50 -8.90
N LYS A 51 -5.73 4.31 -8.29
CA LYS A 51 -6.99 4.77 -8.91
C LYS A 51 -6.73 5.54 -10.19
N SER A 52 -5.75 6.42 -10.18
CA SER A 52 -5.33 7.17 -11.39
C SER A 52 -4.79 6.22 -12.47
N ALA A 53 -3.96 5.27 -12.10
CA ALA A 53 -3.43 4.26 -13.00
C ALA A 53 -4.54 3.39 -13.63
N VAL A 54 -5.49 2.94 -12.83
CA VAL A 54 -6.67 2.20 -13.30
C VAL A 54 -7.49 3.04 -14.28
N THR A 55 -7.67 4.32 -14.03
CA THR A 55 -8.38 5.23 -14.92
C THR A 55 -7.68 5.36 -16.28
N VAL A 56 -6.36 5.51 -16.31
CA VAL A 56 -5.58 5.57 -17.54
C VAL A 56 -5.71 4.27 -18.33
N LEU A 57 -5.55 3.12 -17.68
CA LEU A 57 -5.70 1.81 -18.33
C LEU A 57 -7.12 1.55 -18.80
N SER A 58 -8.13 2.02 -18.09
CA SER A 58 -9.52 1.94 -18.52
C SER A 58 -9.75 2.68 -19.84
N LYS A 59 -9.18 3.87 -19.98
CA LYS A 59 -9.21 4.63 -21.22
C LYS A 59 -8.54 3.88 -22.36
N HIS A 60 -7.39 3.27 -22.11
CA HIS A 60 -6.68 2.45 -23.08
C HIS A 60 -7.54 1.26 -23.54
N ASN A 61 -8.16 0.55 -22.61
CA ASN A 61 -9.03 -0.58 -22.91
C ASN A 61 -10.29 -0.18 -23.68
N SER A 62 -10.72 1.06 -23.58
CA SER A 62 -11.86 1.61 -24.32
C SER A 62 -11.48 2.10 -25.73
N LEU A 63 -10.30 1.75 -26.22
CA LEU A 63 -9.76 2.16 -27.53
C LEU A 63 -9.55 3.68 -27.67
N LEU A 64 -9.55 4.41 -26.57
CA LEU A 64 -9.17 5.81 -26.56
C LEU A 64 -7.65 5.92 -26.71
N GLN A 65 -7.19 6.89 -27.49
CA GLN A 65 -5.75 7.14 -27.62
C GLN A 65 -5.22 7.66 -26.28
N VAL A 66 -4.34 6.86 -25.65
CA VAL A 66 -3.63 7.25 -24.45
C VAL A 66 -2.17 7.53 -24.86
N PRO A 67 -1.62 8.71 -24.57
CA PRO A 67 -0.22 9.01 -24.84
C PRO A 67 0.73 7.98 -24.22
N ARG A 68 1.79 7.62 -24.93
CA ARG A 68 2.80 6.67 -24.43
C ARG A 68 3.42 7.11 -23.10
N SER A 69 3.59 8.42 -22.91
CA SER A 69 4.08 8.99 -21.67
C SER A 69 3.18 8.65 -20.46
N HIS A 70 1.87 8.53 -20.65
CA HIS A 70 0.95 8.10 -19.59
C HIS A 70 1.16 6.63 -19.22
N MET A 71 1.49 5.78 -20.18
CA MET A 71 1.79 4.37 -19.90
C MET A 71 3.09 4.20 -19.12
N VAL A 72 4.09 4.99 -19.42
CA VAL A 72 5.34 5.06 -18.63
C VAL A 72 5.04 5.53 -17.20
N GLY A 73 4.19 6.53 -17.04
CA GLY A 73 3.75 7.01 -15.75
C GLY A 73 3.01 5.95 -14.93
N VAL A 74 2.13 5.19 -15.57
CA VAL A 74 1.44 4.06 -14.93
C VAL A 74 2.43 3.00 -14.47
N ALA A 75 3.38 2.62 -15.31
CA ALA A 75 4.41 1.64 -14.98
C ALA A 75 5.27 2.08 -13.79
N ALA A 76 5.68 3.34 -13.78
CA ALA A 76 6.45 3.91 -12.67
C ALA A 76 5.66 3.91 -11.36
N THR A 77 4.38 4.25 -11.40
CA THR A 77 3.47 4.21 -10.26
C THR A 77 3.35 2.79 -9.72
N VAL A 78 3.08 1.82 -10.58
CA VAL A 78 2.92 0.41 -10.21
C VAL A 78 4.21 -0.13 -9.57
N GLN A 79 5.36 0.16 -10.17
CA GLN A 79 6.65 -0.25 -9.64
C GLN A 79 6.88 0.32 -8.23
N ASN A 80 6.64 1.60 -8.06
CA ASN A 80 6.78 2.27 -6.77
C ASN A 80 5.86 1.67 -5.70
N GLU A 81 4.59 1.45 -6.03
CA GLU A 81 3.62 0.87 -5.10
C GLU A 81 3.95 -0.59 -4.75
N MET A 82 4.42 -1.37 -5.70
CA MET A 82 4.85 -2.75 -5.44
C MET A 82 6.07 -2.82 -4.52
N GLN A 83 7.01 -1.90 -4.67
CA GLN A 83 8.19 -1.83 -3.80
C GLN A 83 7.81 -1.32 -2.40
N LYS A 84 7.00 -0.29 -2.32
CA LYS A 84 6.61 0.35 -1.07
C LYS A 84 5.74 -0.56 -0.19
N HIS A 85 4.82 -1.30 -0.79
CA HIS A 85 3.87 -2.17 -0.10
C HIS A 85 4.08 -3.65 -0.42
N ALA A 86 5.33 -4.07 -0.64
CA ALA A 86 5.66 -5.46 -0.97
C ALA A 86 5.13 -6.46 0.07
N ALA A 87 5.19 -6.11 1.35
CA ALA A 87 4.69 -6.96 2.44
C ALA A 87 3.18 -7.19 2.37
N LEU A 88 2.39 -6.16 2.04
CA LEU A 88 0.94 -6.27 1.91
C LEU A 88 0.54 -7.08 0.67
N LEU A 89 1.33 -7.03 -0.39
CA LEU A 89 1.07 -7.73 -1.64
C LEU A 89 1.60 -9.16 -1.64
N GLN A 90 2.39 -9.53 -0.64
CA GLN A 90 2.89 -10.87 -0.47
C GLN A 90 1.70 -11.83 -0.19
N GLY A 91 1.53 -12.83 -1.06
CA GLY A 91 0.41 -13.75 -0.96
C GLY A 91 -0.90 -13.29 -1.65
N VAL A 92 -1.01 -12.02 -2.03
CA VAL A 92 -2.13 -11.48 -2.80
C VAL A 92 -1.92 -11.71 -4.29
N LEU A 93 -0.72 -11.42 -4.79
CA LEU A 93 -0.36 -11.61 -6.18
C LEU A 93 0.31 -12.98 -6.39
N THR A 94 -0.17 -13.71 -7.38
CA THR A 94 0.45 -14.96 -7.79
C THR A 94 1.77 -14.70 -8.52
N HIS A 95 2.60 -15.73 -8.65
CA HIS A 95 3.86 -15.63 -9.41
C HIS A 95 3.63 -15.19 -10.86
N LYS A 96 2.57 -15.70 -11.48
CA LYS A 96 2.17 -15.33 -12.85
C LYS A 96 1.81 -13.86 -12.95
N GLU A 97 1.03 -13.34 -12.01
CA GLU A 97 0.63 -11.94 -11.95
C GLU A 97 1.84 -11.02 -11.74
N ARG A 98 2.75 -11.38 -10.84
CA ARG A 98 4.01 -10.64 -10.64
C ARG A 98 4.87 -10.60 -11.89
N LYS A 99 4.94 -11.71 -12.61
CA LYS A 99 5.68 -11.79 -13.87
C LYS A 99 5.05 -10.90 -14.94
N ALA A 100 3.72 -10.91 -15.06
CA ALA A 100 2.99 -10.04 -15.98
C ALA A 100 3.24 -8.57 -15.70
N VAL A 101 3.16 -8.15 -14.44
CA VAL A 101 3.43 -6.78 -14.02
C VAL A 101 4.90 -6.40 -14.27
N SER A 102 5.83 -7.29 -14.00
CA SER A 102 7.26 -7.07 -14.27
C SER A 102 7.52 -6.84 -15.75
N SER A 103 6.92 -7.63 -16.62
CA SER A 103 7.00 -7.46 -18.07
C SER A 103 6.43 -6.12 -18.52
N PHE A 104 5.30 -5.71 -17.96
CA PHE A 104 4.71 -4.41 -18.22
C PHE A 104 5.62 -3.25 -17.78
N ILE A 105 6.21 -3.34 -16.59
CA ILE A 105 7.11 -2.30 -16.06
C ILE A 105 8.36 -2.16 -16.92
N GLN A 106 8.91 -3.26 -17.45
CA GLN A 106 10.11 -3.24 -18.28
C GLN A 106 9.90 -2.58 -19.64
N ALA A 107 8.73 -2.75 -20.24
CA ALA A 107 8.42 -2.22 -21.56
C ALA A 107 6.96 -1.71 -21.62
N PRO A 108 6.62 -0.65 -20.88
CA PRO A 108 5.24 -0.18 -20.79
C PRO A 108 4.70 0.35 -22.11
N GLU A 109 5.54 0.92 -22.95
CA GLU A 109 5.14 1.46 -24.25
C GLU A 109 4.83 0.35 -25.26
N ASP A 110 5.61 -0.73 -25.20
CA ASP A 110 5.52 -1.83 -26.16
C ASP A 110 4.55 -2.94 -25.71
N TYR A 111 4.24 -3.01 -24.42
CA TYR A 111 3.45 -4.09 -23.84
C TYR A 111 2.06 -4.20 -24.48
N PHE A 112 1.43 -3.05 -24.79
CA PHE A 112 0.11 -2.98 -25.41
C PHE A 112 0.17 -2.76 -26.93
N ASP A 113 1.32 -2.36 -27.48
CA ASP A 113 1.52 -2.08 -28.90
C ASP A 113 2.01 -3.31 -29.71
N ALA A 114 2.19 -4.45 -29.04
CA ALA A 114 2.53 -5.69 -29.73
C ALA A 114 1.43 -5.99 -30.78
N GLU A 115 1.80 -5.88 -32.05
CA GLU A 115 0.89 -6.19 -33.17
C GLU A 115 0.24 -7.56 -32.93
N PRO A 116 -1.07 -7.68 -33.14
CA PRO A 116 -1.75 -8.97 -32.99
C PRO A 116 -1.18 -9.92 -34.05
N THR A 117 -0.22 -10.73 -33.64
CA THR A 117 0.09 -11.94 -34.38
C THR A 117 -1.19 -12.77 -34.38
N PHE A 118 -1.68 -13.05 -35.53
CA PHE A 118 -2.93 -13.66 -36.00
C PHE A 118 -3.68 -14.64 -35.05
N LYS A 119 -3.31 -14.81 -33.83
CA LYS A 119 -3.93 -15.71 -32.82
C LYS A 119 -4.03 -15.08 -31.43
N GLN A 120 -5.23 -14.63 -31.14
CA GLN A 120 -5.87 -14.84 -29.85
C GLN A 120 -5.48 -14.04 -28.63
N SER A 121 -4.69 -12.98 -28.64
CA SER A 121 -4.32 -12.49 -27.31
C SER A 121 -4.21 -11.00 -27.10
N TYR A 122 -4.90 -10.22 -27.89
CA TYR A 122 -4.86 -8.76 -27.70
C TYR A 122 -5.67 -8.33 -26.45
N ALA A 123 -6.80 -8.94 -26.21
CA ALA A 123 -7.68 -8.61 -25.09
C ALA A 123 -7.18 -9.09 -23.71
N PRO A 124 -6.46 -10.23 -23.56
CA PRO A 124 -6.07 -10.72 -22.24
C PRO A 124 -5.02 -9.91 -21.51
N GLN A 125 -4.06 -9.30 -22.22
CA GLN A 125 -2.90 -8.68 -21.56
C GLN A 125 -3.27 -7.37 -20.86
N SER A 126 -3.98 -6.47 -21.54
CA SER A 126 -4.42 -5.22 -20.92
C SER A 126 -5.43 -5.46 -19.80
N GLY A 127 -6.33 -6.43 -20.00
CA GLY A 127 -7.28 -6.85 -18.97
C GLY A 127 -6.62 -7.47 -17.75
N GLU A 128 -5.54 -8.22 -17.94
CA GLU A 128 -4.77 -8.82 -16.85
C GLU A 128 -4.13 -7.75 -15.97
N ILE A 129 -3.42 -6.78 -16.55
CA ILE A 129 -2.80 -5.67 -15.81
C ILE A 129 -3.87 -4.83 -15.11
N PHE A 130 -4.95 -4.51 -15.80
CA PHE A 130 -6.06 -3.78 -15.20
C PHE A 130 -6.65 -4.50 -13.98
N GLY A 131 -6.87 -5.81 -14.09
CA GLY A 131 -7.35 -6.65 -12.99
C GLY A 131 -6.37 -6.71 -11.81
N ILE A 132 -5.08 -6.81 -12.08
CA ILE A 132 -4.04 -6.81 -11.04
C ILE A 132 -4.03 -5.47 -10.29
N LEU A 133 -4.09 -4.34 -10.99
CA LEU A 133 -4.12 -3.02 -10.35
C LEU A 133 -5.38 -2.80 -9.52
N LYS A 134 -6.52 -3.28 -9.97
CA LYS A 134 -7.76 -3.26 -9.18
C LYS A 134 -7.62 -4.09 -7.92
N GLN A 135 -7.03 -5.27 -8.00
CA GLN A 135 -6.79 -6.15 -6.87
C GLN A 135 -5.82 -5.51 -5.85
N MET A 136 -4.77 -4.86 -6.31
CA MET A 136 -3.86 -4.10 -5.45
C MET A 136 -4.59 -2.97 -4.72
N LYS A 137 -5.37 -2.20 -5.45
CA LYS A 137 -6.18 -1.10 -4.89
C LYS A 137 -7.14 -1.62 -3.82
N GLU A 138 -7.89 -2.66 -4.10
CA GLU A 138 -8.82 -3.30 -3.16
C GLU A 138 -8.09 -3.81 -1.91
N THR A 139 -6.91 -4.38 -2.07
CA THR A 139 -6.07 -4.83 -0.95
C THR A 139 -5.68 -3.67 -0.05
N PHE A 140 -5.29 -2.55 -0.63
CA PHE A 140 -4.92 -1.35 0.14
C PHE A 140 -6.15 -0.74 0.84
N GLU A 141 -7.28 -0.67 0.17
CA GLU A 141 -8.54 -0.20 0.76
C GLU A 141 -8.98 -1.08 1.93
N THR A 142 -8.85 -2.39 1.79
CA THR A 142 -9.15 -3.35 2.86
C THR A 142 -8.22 -3.16 4.05
N ASN A 143 -6.93 -3.01 3.83
CA ASN A 143 -5.97 -2.73 4.91
C ASN A 143 -6.27 -1.41 5.61
N LEU A 144 -6.60 -0.37 4.86
CA LEU A 144 -6.98 0.91 5.42
C LEU A 144 -8.22 0.80 6.32
N SER A 145 -9.22 0.01 5.92
CA SER A 145 -10.44 -0.17 6.71
C SER A 145 -10.22 -0.94 8.00
N PHE A 146 -9.15 -1.74 8.12
CA PHE A 146 -8.77 -2.46 9.34
C PHE A 146 -7.84 -1.65 10.26
N MET A 147 -7.33 -0.53 9.83
CA MET A 147 -6.52 0.35 10.67
C MET A 147 -7.40 1.15 11.63
#